data_c53cc12a4711c372d0a18bdeb7ff146b
#
_entry.id   c53cc12a4711c372d0a18bdeb7ff146b
#
_cell.length_a   1.000
_cell.length_b   1.000
_cell.length_c   1.000
_cell.angle_alpha   90.00
_cell.angle_beta   90.00
_cell.angle_gamma   90.00
#
_symmetry.space_group_name_H-M   'P 1'
#
loop_
_entity.id
_entity.type
_entity.pdbx_description
1 polymer ?
#
loop_
_entity_poly.entity_id
_entity_poly.type
_entity_poly.pdbx_seq_one_letter_code
_entity_poly.pdbx_strand_id
1 'polypeptide(L)'
;LRNITKLARKYAKPGYGARIFVKDEAANASGSFKDRRAACAVAHAKKLGYKGVIAATSGNYGAAVASQAAMQGMKCIIVQECYDSHGVGQPEIVEKARKCEALGAEVIQLTVGPELFYEHLSVMEDSGYFNASLYSPFGIAGVETLGYEIAVECREKYGKDPDMVVCTTAGGGMVTGTARGLLKAGCKNTQVVSASIDLTGLHMASDVQFNKKSCTTGHTGFGVPYATDPDHSDVPRSAARPLRYMDRYVTTTQGEVFYITEALANLEGLERGPAG
;
A
#
# COMPACT_ATOMS: atom_id res chain seq x y z
N LEU A 1 -20.77 -4.02 2.72
CA LEU A 1 -21.36 -2.98 1.84
C LEU A 1 -22.76 -3.42 1.39
N ARG A 2 -23.79 -2.77 1.95
CA ARG A 2 -25.18 -3.19 1.72
C ARG A 2 -25.70 -2.76 0.34
N ASN A 3 -25.51 -1.50 0.01
CA ASN A 3 -26.07 -0.92 -1.21
C ASN A 3 -25.26 -1.31 -2.45
N ILE A 4 -23.93 -1.33 -2.33
CA ILE A 4 -23.04 -1.82 -3.41
C ILE A 4 -23.28 -3.31 -3.68
N THR A 5 -23.50 -4.13 -2.65
CA THR A 5 -23.92 -5.53 -2.83
C THR A 5 -25.22 -5.65 -3.63
N LYS A 6 -26.22 -4.81 -3.32
CA LYS A 6 -27.50 -4.80 -4.08
C LYS A 6 -27.27 -4.36 -5.53
N LEU A 7 -26.46 -3.34 -5.74
CA LEU A 7 -26.11 -2.84 -7.08
C LEU A 7 -25.41 -3.94 -7.90
N ALA A 8 -24.38 -4.57 -7.36
CA ALA A 8 -23.67 -5.64 -8.03
C ALA A 8 -24.59 -6.82 -8.42
N ARG A 9 -25.51 -7.20 -7.51
CA ARG A 9 -26.48 -8.27 -7.75
C ARG A 9 -27.53 -7.94 -8.82
N LYS A 10 -27.85 -6.68 -8.99
CA LYS A 10 -28.80 -6.23 -10.04
C LYS A 10 -28.28 -6.56 -11.44
N TYR A 11 -26.95 -6.51 -11.64
CA TYR A 11 -26.30 -6.78 -12.93
C TYR A 11 -25.74 -8.20 -13.05
N ALA A 12 -25.79 -8.98 -11.98
CA ALA A 12 -25.37 -10.38 -12.02
C ALA A 12 -26.45 -11.27 -12.65
N LYS A 13 -26.05 -12.41 -13.19
CA LYS A 13 -26.99 -13.45 -13.62
C LYS A 13 -27.87 -13.89 -12.44
N PRO A 14 -29.13 -14.30 -12.65
CA PRO A 14 -29.98 -14.84 -11.59
C PRO A 14 -29.29 -15.95 -10.80
N GLY A 15 -29.34 -15.86 -9.47
CA GLY A 15 -28.65 -16.81 -8.57
C GLY A 15 -27.16 -16.53 -8.32
N TYR A 16 -26.58 -15.52 -9.01
CA TYR A 16 -25.20 -15.07 -8.83
C TYR A 16 -25.15 -13.70 -8.17
N GLY A 17 -23.96 -13.26 -7.85
CA GLY A 17 -23.67 -11.96 -7.24
C GLY A 17 -23.12 -12.09 -5.84
N ALA A 18 -21.94 -11.54 -5.66
CA ALA A 18 -21.22 -11.56 -4.40
C ALA A 18 -21.96 -10.80 -3.29
N ARG A 19 -21.73 -11.20 -2.05
CA ARG A 19 -21.91 -10.35 -0.88
C ARG A 19 -20.58 -9.65 -0.62
N ILE A 20 -20.57 -8.33 -0.74
CA ILE A 20 -19.34 -7.54 -0.72
C ILE A 20 -19.13 -6.94 0.66
N PHE A 21 -17.92 -7.08 1.17
CA PHE A 21 -17.44 -6.50 2.42
C PHE A 21 -16.22 -5.65 2.17
N VAL A 22 -15.96 -4.70 3.06
CA VAL A 22 -14.72 -3.93 3.10
C VAL A 22 -14.06 -4.14 4.46
N LYS A 23 -12.79 -4.48 4.46
CA LYS A 23 -11.93 -4.36 5.62
C LYS A 23 -11.32 -2.96 5.57
N ASP A 24 -11.85 -2.07 6.39
CA ASP A 24 -11.48 -0.65 6.37
C ASP A 24 -10.18 -0.39 7.12
N GLU A 25 -9.09 -0.34 6.39
CA GLU A 25 -7.76 -0.07 6.92
C GLU A 25 -7.44 1.44 7.09
N ALA A 26 -8.34 2.33 6.67
CA ALA A 26 -8.21 3.75 6.96
C ALA A 26 -8.47 4.08 8.45
N ALA A 27 -9.03 3.16 9.20
CA ALA A 27 -9.21 3.27 10.65
C ALA A 27 -7.90 3.13 11.46
N ASN A 28 -6.79 2.70 10.82
CA ASN A 28 -5.49 2.65 11.48
C ASN A 28 -4.95 4.06 11.80
N ALA A 29 -3.99 4.15 12.72
CA ALA A 29 -3.48 5.41 13.28
C ALA A 29 -2.98 6.42 12.23
N SER A 30 -2.27 5.95 11.20
CA SER A 30 -1.82 6.82 10.09
C SER A 30 -2.84 6.96 8.95
N GLY A 31 -3.95 6.21 9.01
CA GLY A 31 -4.99 6.20 8.00
C GLY A 31 -4.79 5.18 6.88
N SER A 32 -4.00 4.14 7.09
CA SER A 32 -3.81 3.10 6.07
C SER A 32 -3.33 1.76 6.65
N PHE A 33 -3.47 0.67 5.87
CA PHE A 33 -2.92 -0.65 6.21
C PHE A 33 -1.40 -0.64 6.46
N LYS A 34 -0.74 0.41 6.04
CA LYS A 34 0.72 0.55 6.17
C LYS A 34 1.17 0.65 7.61
N ASP A 35 0.28 1.01 8.54
CA ASP A 35 0.54 0.92 9.98
C ASP A 35 0.92 -0.49 10.43
N ARG A 36 0.28 -1.51 9.87
CA ARG A 36 0.61 -2.92 10.16
C ARG A 36 2.04 -3.26 9.76
N ARG A 37 2.47 -2.74 8.60
CA ARG A 37 3.84 -2.90 8.11
C ARG A 37 4.85 -2.20 9.02
N ALA A 38 4.58 -0.93 9.30
CA ALA A 38 5.43 -0.08 10.12
C ALA A 38 5.53 -0.61 11.55
N ALA A 39 4.42 -1.02 12.14
CA ALA A 39 4.39 -1.55 13.50
C ALA A 39 5.35 -2.73 13.69
N CYS A 40 5.33 -3.69 12.77
CA CYS A 40 6.21 -4.84 12.86
C CYS A 40 7.69 -4.46 12.64
N ALA A 41 7.97 -3.60 11.65
CA ALA A 41 9.34 -3.18 11.35
C ALA A 41 9.95 -2.34 12.50
N VAL A 42 9.20 -1.38 13.04
CA VAL A 42 9.65 -0.49 14.13
C VAL A 42 9.81 -1.27 15.44
N ALA A 43 8.86 -2.15 15.77
CA ALA A 43 8.99 -3.02 16.94
C ALA A 43 10.21 -3.94 16.86
N HIS A 44 10.51 -4.45 15.65
CA HIS A 44 11.71 -5.27 15.45
C HIS A 44 12.99 -4.44 15.61
N ALA A 45 13.05 -3.24 15.05
CA ALA A 45 14.17 -2.32 15.23
C ALA A 45 14.43 -2.02 16.70
N LYS A 46 13.38 -1.71 17.46
CA LYS A 46 13.47 -1.47 18.91
C LYS A 46 13.99 -2.70 19.66
N LYS A 47 13.48 -3.88 19.33
CA LYS A 47 13.94 -5.14 19.94
C LYS A 47 15.43 -5.41 19.68
N LEU A 48 15.96 -5.00 18.55
CA LEU A 48 17.37 -5.10 18.21
C LEU A 48 18.25 -4.00 18.82
N GLY A 49 17.65 -3.02 19.52
CA GLY A 49 18.39 -1.95 20.19
C GLY A 49 18.74 -0.76 19.30
N TYR A 50 18.16 -0.65 18.10
CA TYR A 50 18.35 0.53 17.25
C TYR A 50 17.78 1.79 17.91
N LYS A 51 18.47 2.92 17.75
CA LYS A 51 18.04 4.21 18.30
C LYS A 51 16.96 4.89 17.45
N GLY A 52 16.90 4.53 16.18
CA GLY A 52 15.99 5.12 15.21
C GLY A 52 15.71 4.22 14.03
N VAL A 53 14.78 4.66 13.20
CA VAL A 53 14.38 4.02 11.95
C VAL A 53 14.45 5.01 10.80
N ILE A 54 14.71 4.52 9.60
CA ILE A 54 14.68 5.30 8.37
C ILE A 54 13.83 4.60 7.33
N ALA A 55 13.05 5.35 6.55
CA ALA A 55 12.26 4.80 5.45
C ALA A 55 12.23 5.73 4.24
N ALA A 56 12.36 5.14 3.05
CA ALA A 56 12.05 5.79 1.79
C ALA A 56 10.56 5.65 1.49
N THR A 57 9.92 6.70 0.99
CA THR A 57 8.47 6.70 0.72
C THR A 57 8.10 7.73 -0.34
N SER A 58 6.96 7.50 -0.97
CA SER A 58 6.24 8.49 -1.77
C SER A 58 4.90 8.92 -1.10
N GLY A 59 4.72 8.65 0.20
CA GLY A 59 3.48 9.07 0.87
C GLY A 59 3.15 8.32 2.17
N ASN A 60 2.03 7.58 2.18
CA ASN A 60 1.42 6.99 3.38
C ASN A 60 2.33 6.07 4.21
N TYR A 61 3.35 5.46 3.60
CA TYR A 61 4.25 4.60 4.38
C TYR A 61 5.14 5.40 5.33
N GLY A 62 5.60 6.58 4.90
CA GLY A 62 6.35 7.48 5.78
C GLY A 62 5.55 7.88 7.01
N ALA A 63 4.29 8.28 6.82
CA ALA A 63 3.41 8.63 7.93
C ALA A 63 3.19 7.44 8.90
N ALA A 64 3.08 6.22 8.38
CA ALA A 64 2.96 5.02 9.20
C ALA A 64 4.24 4.75 10.02
N VAL A 65 5.42 4.86 9.40
CA VAL A 65 6.70 4.67 10.10
C VAL A 65 6.90 5.75 11.15
N ALA A 66 6.65 7.02 10.82
CA ALA A 66 6.75 8.13 11.75
C ALA A 66 5.82 7.96 12.96
N SER A 67 4.56 7.55 12.72
CA SER A 67 3.57 7.27 13.77
C SER A 67 4.05 6.15 14.71
N GLN A 68 4.51 5.04 14.15
CA GLN A 68 4.98 3.90 14.95
C GLN A 68 6.28 4.21 15.69
N ALA A 69 7.19 4.99 15.10
CA ALA A 69 8.41 5.44 15.76
C ALA A 69 8.09 6.34 16.95
N ALA A 70 7.18 7.31 16.77
CA ALA A 70 6.71 8.18 17.86
C ALA A 70 6.11 7.38 19.02
N MET A 71 5.22 6.42 18.72
CA MET A 71 4.62 5.54 19.73
C MET A 71 5.65 4.71 20.50
N GLN A 72 6.75 4.36 19.86
CA GLN A 72 7.84 3.56 20.47
C GLN A 72 8.95 4.40 21.10
N GLY A 73 8.88 5.74 20.99
CA GLY A 73 9.90 6.65 21.49
C GLY A 73 11.22 6.55 20.72
N MET A 74 11.17 6.21 19.42
CA MET A 74 12.33 6.08 18.55
C MET A 74 12.50 7.31 17.66
N LYS A 75 13.74 7.63 17.28
CA LYS A 75 14.02 8.61 16.25
C LYS A 75 13.53 8.08 14.88
N CYS A 76 13.16 9.01 13.99
CA CYS A 76 12.66 8.64 12.67
C CYS A 76 13.18 9.63 11.61
N ILE A 77 13.70 9.09 10.52
CA ILE A 77 14.04 9.84 9.31
C ILE A 77 13.19 9.30 8.17
N ILE A 78 12.56 10.21 7.43
CA ILE A 78 11.76 9.88 6.24
C ILE A 78 12.39 10.56 5.02
N VAL A 79 12.79 9.77 4.05
CA VAL A 79 13.23 10.26 2.74
C VAL A 79 12.05 10.17 1.79
N GLN A 80 11.57 11.31 1.28
CA GLN A 80 10.31 11.40 0.57
C GLN A 80 10.40 12.25 -0.69
N GLU A 81 9.88 11.71 -1.80
CA GLU A 81 9.66 12.47 -3.03
C GLU A 81 8.46 13.39 -2.87
N CYS A 82 8.69 14.69 -2.76
CA CYS A 82 7.68 15.71 -2.55
C CYS A 82 7.40 16.56 -3.78
N TYR A 83 8.34 16.60 -4.72
CA TYR A 83 8.31 17.47 -5.89
C TYR A 83 8.33 16.65 -7.17
N ASP A 84 7.67 17.15 -8.21
CA ASP A 84 7.73 16.55 -9.53
C ASP A 84 9.07 16.82 -10.22
N SER A 85 9.22 16.33 -11.46
CA SER A 85 10.44 16.53 -12.26
C SER A 85 10.73 18.00 -12.64
N HIS A 86 9.78 18.91 -12.42
CA HIS A 86 9.91 20.35 -12.62
C HIS A 86 10.17 21.11 -11.31
N GLY A 87 10.28 20.40 -10.20
CA GLY A 87 10.46 20.99 -8.87
C GLY A 87 9.17 21.58 -8.28
N VAL A 88 8.00 21.23 -8.85
CA VAL A 88 6.70 21.68 -8.33
C VAL A 88 6.25 20.71 -7.25
N GLY A 89 5.94 21.25 -6.08
CA GLY A 89 5.44 20.45 -4.95
C GLY A 89 4.08 19.85 -5.25
N GLN A 90 3.94 18.56 -4.99
CA GLN A 90 2.66 17.85 -5.08
C GLN A 90 1.89 18.05 -3.76
N PRO A 91 0.78 18.79 -3.73
CA PRO A 91 0.14 19.22 -2.48
C PRO A 91 -0.14 18.07 -1.52
N GLU A 92 -0.68 16.96 -2.03
CA GLU A 92 -1.00 15.77 -1.24
C GLU A 92 0.25 15.12 -0.63
N ILE A 93 1.35 15.09 -1.36
CA ILE A 93 2.61 14.49 -0.89
C ILE A 93 3.30 15.40 0.12
N VAL A 94 3.32 16.71 -0.13
CA VAL A 94 3.86 17.71 0.80
C VAL A 94 3.08 17.69 2.12
N GLU A 95 1.77 17.52 2.07
CA GLU A 95 0.94 17.41 3.27
C GLU A 95 1.28 16.14 4.09
N LYS A 96 1.57 15.03 3.43
CA LYS A 96 2.05 13.82 4.10
C LYS A 96 3.43 14.01 4.73
N ALA A 97 4.33 14.78 4.11
CA ALA A 97 5.61 15.15 4.68
C ALA A 97 5.41 15.94 5.98
N ARG A 98 4.56 16.97 5.95
CA ARG A 98 4.20 17.74 7.16
C ARG A 98 3.60 16.89 8.28
N LYS A 99 2.81 15.88 7.92
CA LYS A 99 2.29 14.91 8.90
C LYS A 99 3.42 14.11 9.56
N CYS A 100 4.44 13.71 8.80
CA CYS A 100 5.62 13.03 9.36
C CYS A 100 6.37 13.94 10.33
N GLU A 101 6.59 15.21 9.96
CA GLU A 101 7.23 16.23 10.81
C GLU A 101 6.44 16.46 12.10
N ALA A 102 5.11 16.57 12.00
CA ALA A 102 4.22 16.71 13.16
C ALA A 102 4.28 15.51 14.13
N LEU A 103 4.62 14.33 13.62
CA LEU A 103 4.86 13.12 14.40
C LEU A 103 6.30 13.02 14.95
N GLY A 104 7.13 14.04 14.73
CA GLY A 104 8.51 14.12 15.23
C GLY A 104 9.56 13.46 14.35
N ALA A 105 9.22 13.13 13.10
CA ALA A 105 10.20 12.63 12.15
C ALA A 105 10.97 13.79 11.50
N GLU A 106 12.24 13.58 11.20
CA GLU A 106 13.00 14.39 10.26
C GLU A 106 12.65 13.96 8.84
N VAL A 107 12.34 14.93 7.96
CA VAL A 107 11.91 14.64 6.58
C VAL A 107 12.89 15.24 5.59
N ILE A 108 13.53 14.38 4.79
CA ILE A 108 14.35 14.76 3.66
C ILE A 108 13.45 14.74 2.42
N GLN A 109 13.21 15.93 1.86
CA GLN A 109 12.31 16.11 0.72
C GLN A 109 13.11 16.15 -0.58
N LEU A 110 12.75 15.28 -1.51
CA LEU A 110 13.41 15.15 -2.82
C LEU A 110 12.43 15.44 -3.96
N THR A 111 12.99 15.72 -5.13
CA THR A 111 12.29 15.60 -6.40
C THR A 111 12.12 14.13 -6.79
N VAL A 112 11.13 13.84 -7.62
CA VAL A 112 10.93 12.50 -8.19
C VAL A 112 12.15 12.10 -9.03
N GLY A 113 12.76 10.97 -8.69
CA GLY A 113 13.96 10.47 -9.37
C GLY A 113 14.57 9.24 -8.71
N PRO A 114 15.67 8.73 -9.28
CA PRO A 114 16.38 7.58 -8.74
C PRO A 114 17.10 7.87 -7.42
N GLU A 115 17.24 9.14 -7.07
CA GLU A 115 17.99 9.62 -5.90
C GLU A 115 17.36 9.18 -4.58
N LEU A 116 16.05 8.88 -4.57
CA LEU A 116 15.31 8.46 -3.38
C LEU A 116 16.02 7.32 -2.61
N PHE A 117 16.40 6.29 -3.33
CA PHE A 117 17.01 5.11 -2.69
C PHE A 117 18.50 5.33 -2.39
N TYR A 118 19.19 6.11 -3.19
CA TYR A 118 20.56 6.49 -2.93
C TYR A 118 20.66 7.29 -1.61
N GLU A 119 19.86 8.35 -1.49
CA GLU A 119 19.80 9.15 -0.27
C GLU A 119 19.36 8.32 0.95
N HIS A 120 18.37 7.47 0.75
CA HIS A 120 17.94 6.57 1.83
C HIS A 120 19.08 5.69 2.34
N LEU A 121 19.88 5.11 1.45
CA LEU A 121 21.01 4.24 1.85
C LEU A 121 22.14 5.04 2.47
N SER A 122 22.49 6.21 1.91
CA SER A 122 23.52 7.09 2.45
C SER A 122 23.20 7.55 3.87
N VAL A 123 22.00 8.09 4.07
CA VAL A 123 21.55 8.54 5.39
C VAL A 123 21.38 7.38 6.38
N MET A 124 21.03 6.20 5.89
CA MET A 124 20.97 4.99 6.72
C MET A 124 22.36 4.60 7.25
N GLU A 125 23.39 4.66 6.41
CA GLU A 125 24.77 4.37 6.80
C GLU A 125 25.28 5.41 7.81
N ASP A 126 25.03 6.69 7.56
CA ASP A 126 25.49 7.78 8.41
C ASP A 126 24.80 7.78 9.78
N SER A 127 23.50 7.53 9.81
CA SER A 127 22.73 7.53 11.06
C SER A 127 22.85 6.23 11.87
N GLY A 128 23.16 5.14 11.23
CA GLY A 128 23.11 3.79 11.84
C GLY A 128 21.68 3.37 12.21
N TYR A 129 20.66 3.96 11.59
CA TYR A 129 19.26 3.63 11.88
C TYR A 129 18.81 2.37 11.15
N PHE A 130 17.79 1.72 11.70
CA PHE A 130 17.23 0.52 11.11
C PHE A 130 16.46 0.85 9.82
N ASN A 131 16.70 0.07 8.76
CA ASN A 131 15.94 0.18 7.52
C ASN A 131 14.51 -0.34 7.70
N ALA A 132 13.58 0.57 7.90
CA ALA A 132 12.15 0.29 7.95
C ALA A 132 11.46 0.45 6.58
N SER A 133 12.23 0.48 5.48
CA SER A 133 11.70 0.68 4.13
C SER A 133 10.67 -0.38 3.74
N LEU A 134 9.87 -0.04 2.72
CA LEU A 134 8.74 -0.86 2.28
C LEU A 134 9.09 -2.26 1.77
N TYR A 135 10.36 -2.52 1.45
CA TYR A 135 10.84 -3.84 0.98
C TYR A 135 11.33 -4.75 2.11
N SER A 136 11.23 -4.29 3.35
CA SER A 136 11.61 -5.10 4.52
C SER A 136 10.71 -6.32 4.68
N PRO A 137 11.28 -7.52 4.94
CA PRO A 137 10.49 -8.73 5.21
C PRO A 137 9.61 -8.60 6.46
N PHE A 138 10.01 -7.77 7.41
CA PHE A 138 9.24 -7.49 8.62
C PHE A 138 7.95 -6.73 8.30
N GLY A 139 8.00 -5.82 7.31
CA GLY A 139 6.80 -5.14 6.81
C GLY A 139 5.77 -6.12 6.24
N ILE A 140 6.21 -7.11 5.48
CA ILE A 140 5.30 -8.15 4.96
C ILE A 140 4.70 -8.97 6.10
N ALA A 141 5.52 -9.35 7.10
CA ALA A 141 5.04 -10.08 8.28
C ALA A 141 3.97 -9.30 9.04
N GLY A 142 4.10 -7.97 9.14
CA GLY A 142 3.06 -7.12 9.74
C GLY A 142 1.72 -7.18 9.01
N VAL A 143 1.74 -7.23 7.67
CA VAL A 143 0.50 -7.35 6.87
C VAL A 143 -0.16 -8.73 6.97
N GLU A 144 0.54 -9.75 7.42
CA GLU A 144 -0.07 -11.08 7.64
C GLU A 144 -1.23 -11.02 8.65
N THR A 145 -1.17 -10.09 9.61
CA THR A 145 -2.26 -9.84 10.57
C THR A 145 -3.57 -9.47 9.87
N LEU A 146 -3.51 -8.73 8.76
CA LEU A 146 -4.68 -8.34 7.97
C LEU A 146 -5.42 -9.57 7.41
N GLY A 147 -4.70 -10.47 6.74
CA GLY A 147 -5.31 -11.69 6.20
C GLY A 147 -5.84 -12.62 7.29
N TYR A 148 -5.10 -12.73 8.39
CA TYR A 148 -5.53 -13.52 9.54
C TYR A 148 -6.84 -12.99 10.15
N GLU A 149 -6.92 -11.68 10.39
CA GLU A 149 -8.13 -11.02 10.91
C GLU A 149 -9.32 -11.19 9.97
N ILE A 150 -9.14 -11.02 8.66
CA ILE A 150 -10.20 -11.24 7.67
C ILE A 150 -10.78 -12.65 7.82
N ALA A 151 -9.95 -13.67 7.93
CA ALA A 151 -10.39 -15.05 8.11
C ALA A 151 -11.19 -15.24 9.41
N VAL A 152 -10.64 -14.77 10.53
CA VAL A 152 -11.28 -14.88 11.84
C VAL A 152 -12.62 -14.17 11.87
N GLU A 153 -12.65 -12.90 11.44
CA GLU A 153 -13.89 -12.13 11.41
C GLU A 153 -14.97 -12.73 10.49
N CYS A 154 -14.57 -13.29 9.34
CA CYS A 154 -15.51 -13.98 8.46
C CYS A 154 -16.10 -15.23 9.12
N ARG A 155 -15.30 -16.03 9.80
CA ARG A 155 -15.78 -17.21 10.52
C ARG A 155 -16.71 -16.84 11.67
N GLU A 156 -16.34 -15.86 12.47
CA GLU A 156 -17.15 -15.39 13.61
C GLU A 156 -18.49 -14.81 13.17
N LYS A 157 -18.49 -13.99 12.12
CA LYS A 157 -19.70 -13.28 11.68
C LYS A 157 -20.58 -14.08 10.71
N TYR A 158 -19.98 -14.98 9.92
CA TYR A 158 -20.66 -15.64 8.79
C TYR A 158 -20.52 -17.17 8.78
N GLY A 159 -19.78 -17.75 9.72
CA GLY A 159 -19.61 -19.19 9.86
C GLY A 159 -18.74 -19.85 8.78
N LYS A 160 -18.04 -19.07 7.95
CA LYS A 160 -17.22 -19.60 6.86
C LYS A 160 -16.03 -18.69 6.53
N ASP A 161 -15.06 -19.24 5.82
CA ASP A 161 -13.97 -18.48 5.22
C ASP A 161 -14.49 -17.53 4.14
N PRO A 162 -13.78 -16.43 3.83
CA PRO A 162 -14.10 -15.63 2.65
C PRO A 162 -13.88 -16.45 1.38
N ASP A 163 -14.81 -16.36 0.43
CA ASP A 163 -14.67 -17.06 -0.86
C ASP A 163 -13.57 -16.37 -1.70
N MET A 164 -13.47 -15.05 -1.59
CA MET A 164 -12.51 -14.24 -2.33
C MET A 164 -12.05 -13.04 -1.50
N VAL A 165 -10.78 -12.68 -1.60
CA VAL A 165 -10.22 -11.44 -1.07
C VAL A 165 -9.56 -10.68 -2.22
N VAL A 166 -9.98 -9.42 -2.42
CA VAL A 166 -9.40 -8.53 -3.43
C VAL A 166 -8.47 -7.56 -2.74
N CYS A 167 -7.24 -7.45 -3.24
CA CYS A 167 -6.23 -6.53 -2.74
C CYS A 167 -5.80 -5.57 -3.85
N THR A 168 -5.75 -4.28 -3.57
CA THR A 168 -5.07 -3.32 -4.46
C THR A 168 -3.57 -3.60 -4.47
N THR A 169 -2.95 -3.47 -5.63
CA THR A 169 -1.56 -3.89 -5.82
C THR A 169 -0.74 -2.83 -6.53
N ALA A 170 0.31 -2.36 -5.85
CA ALA A 170 1.44 -1.64 -6.42
C ALA A 170 2.69 -2.53 -6.31
N GLY A 171 3.51 -2.40 -5.28
CA GLY A 171 4.68 -3.25 -5.05
C GLY A 171 4.39 -4.68 -4.56
N GLY A 172 3.12 -5.06 -4.39
CA GLY A 172 2.69 -6.42 -4.04
C GLY A 172 2.78 -6.80 -2.57
N GLY A 173 3.21 -5.89 -1.70
CA GLY A 173 3.36 -6.19 -0.27
C GLY A 173 2.05 -6.47 0.44
N MET A 174 0.96 -5.77 0.07
CA MET A 174 -0.35 -6.00 0.66
C MET A 174 -0.90 -7.37 0.28
N VAL A 175 -0.93 -7.70 -1.01
CA VAL A 175 -1.44 -9.01 -1.47
C VAL A 175 -0.63 -10.16 -0.89
N THR A 176 0.70 -10.05 -0.87
CA THR A 176 1.58 -11.08 -0.29
C THR A 176 1.30 -11.31 1.19
N GLY A 177 1.27 -10.24 1.98
CA GLY A 177 1.02 -10.36 3.42
C GLY A 177 -0.38 -10.85 3.72
N THR A 178 -1.40 -10.31 3.05
CA THR A 178 -2.78 -10.76 3.23
C THR A 178 -2.94 -12.24 2.90
N ALA A 179 -2.43 -12.70 1.76
CA ALA A 179 -2.50 -14.11 1.38
C ALA A 179 -1.79 -15.04 2.38
N ARG A 180 -0.60 -14.65 2.84
CA ARG A 180 0.11 -15.40 3.89
C ARG A 180 -0.66 -15.46 5.19
N GLY A 181 -1.32 -14.35 5.56
CA GLY A 181 -2.19 -14.31 6.74
C GLY A 181 -3.41 -15.25 6.63
N LEU A 182 -4.07 -15.25 5.47
CA LEU A 182 -5.17 -16.20 5.16
C LEU A 182 -4.70 -17.64 5.27
N LEU A 183 -3.55 -17.99 4.68
CA LEU A 183 -2.96 -19.33 4.77
C LEU A 183 -2.64 -19.72 6.20
N LYS A 184 -2.06 -18.83 7.00
CA LYS A 184 -1.80 -19.06 8.44
C LYS A 184 -3.07 -19.28 9.23
N ALA A 185 -4.17 -18.62 8.84
CA ALA A 185 -5.49 -18.86 9.42
C ALA A 185 -6.16 -20.14 8.92
N GLY A 186 -5.55 -20.88 7.99
CA GLY A 186 -6.08 -22.13 7.45
C GLY A 186 -7.07 -21.97 6.28
N CYS A 187 -7.19 -20.80 5.69
CA CYS A 187 -8.01 -20.55 4.50
C CYS A 187 -7.31 -21.12 3.25
N LYS A 188 -7.65 -22.36 2.89
CA LYS A 188 -7.02 -23.06 1.75
C LYS A 188 -7.73 -22.80 0.41
N ASN A 189 -9.01 -22.42 0.44
CA ASN A 189 -9.87 -22.30 -0.74
C ASN A 189 -10.26 -20.84 -1.05
N THR A 190 -9.79 -19.89 -0.28
CA THR A 190 -10.02 -18.46 -0.53
C THR A 190 -9.24 -18.02 -1.75
N GLN A 191 -9.92 -17.48 -2.76
CA GLN A 191 -9.25 -16.88 -3.90
C GLN A 191 -8.65 -15.52 -3.52
N VAL A 192 -7.40 -15.30 -3.87
CA VAL A 192 -6.72 -14.01 -3.70
C VAL A 192 -6.60 -13.34 -5.07
N VAL A 193 -7.26 -12.20 -5.19
CA VAL A 193 -7.26 -11.39 -6.41
C VAL A 193 -6.45 -10.12 -6.20
N SER A 194 -5.52 -9.88 -7.09
CA SER A 194 -4.71 -8.68 -7.14
C SER A 194 -5.32 -7.72 -8.16
N ALA A 195 -5.63 -6.49 -7.74
CA ALA A 195 -6.21 -5.46 -8.60
C ALA A 195 -5.27 -4.27 -8.77
N SER A 196 -5.13 -3.77 -9.98
CA SER A 196 -4.30 -2.61 -10.30
C SER A 196 -4.94 -1.76 -11.40
N ILE A 197 -4.31 -0.62 -11.71
CA ILE A 197 -4.76 0.29 -12.77
C ILE A 197 -4.35 -0.25 -14.13
N ASP A 198 -5.25 -0.15 -15.09
CA ASP A 198 -4.94 -0.35 -16.50
C ASP A 198 -4.13 0.84 -17.02
N LEU A 199 -2.92 0.56 -17.47
CA LEU A 199 -1.96 1.56 -17.96
C LEU A 199 -2.00 1.72 -19.48
N THR A 200 -2.90 1.02 -20.18
CA THR A 200 -3.02 1.10 -21.65
C THR A 200 -3.84 2.31 -22.12
N GLY A 201 -4.66 2.86 -21.26
CA GLY A 201 -5.49 4.03 -21.53
C GLY A 201 -4.98 5.33 -20.91
N LEU A 202 -5.81 6.35 -20.93
CA LEU A 202 -5.53 7.62 -20.25
C LEU A 202 -5.55 7.42 -18.71
N HIS A 203 -4.44 7.72 -18.07
CA HIS A 203 -4.27 7.66 -16.61
C HIS A 203 -3.14 8.61 -16.18
N MET A 204 -2.95 8.81 -14.88
CA MET A 204 -1.90 9.70 -14.37
C MET A 204 -0.50 9.34 -14.87
N ALA A 205 -0.19 8.04 -15.01
CA ALA A 205 1.11 7.59 -15.53
C ALA A 205 1.27 7.80 -17.05
N SER A 206 0.24 8.22 -17.78
CA SER A 206 0.33 8.58 -19.20
C SER A 206 0.91 9.98 -19.46
N ASP A 207 1.08 10.80 -18.43
CA ASP A 207 1.86 12.03 -18.51
C ASP A 207 3.34 11.71 -18.62
N VAL A 208 3.83 11.71 -19.85
CA VAL A 208 5.22 11.36 -20.19
C VAL A 208 6.22 12.29 -19.54
N GLN A 209 5.90 13.57 -19.36
CA GLN A 209 6.80 14.51 -18.71
C GLN A 209 6.85 14.32 -17.20
N PHE A 210 5.69 14.11 -16.60
CA PHE A 210 5.55 13.90 -15.16
C PHE A 210 6.13 12.55 -14.72
N ASN A 211 5.79 11.47 -15.41
CA ASN A 211 6.15 10.11 -14.98
C ASN A 211 7.47 9.60 -15.57
N LYS A 212 8.02 10.27 -16.56
CA LYS A 212 9.25 9.83 -17.25
C LYS A 212 10.45 9.64 -16.33
N LYS A 213 10.49 10.36 -15.21
CA LYS A 213 11.58 10.31 -14.23
C LYS A 213 11.17 9.65 -12.92
N SER A 214 9.93 9.22 -12.78
CA SER A 214 9.49 8.50 -11.60
C SER A 214 9.89 7.04 -11.70
N CYS A 215 10.85 6.65 -10.89
CA CYS A 215 11.25 5.26 -10.71
C CYS A 215 10.42 4.56 -9.64
N THR A 216 9.49 5.25 -9.00
CA THR A 216 8.63 4.67 -7.98
C THR A 216 7.30 4.23 -8.56
N THR A 217 6.81 3.11 -8.06
CA THR A 217 5.55 2.51 -8.49
C THR A 217 4.38 2.91 -7.62
N GLY A 218 4.57 3.88 -6.76
CA GLY A 218 3.72 4.14 -5.60
C GLY A 218 2.22 4.09 -5.85
N HIS A 219 1.76 4.51 -7.01
CA HIS A 219 0.33 4.68 -7.26
C HIS A 219 -0.19 3.96 -8.51
N THR A 220 0.68 3.43 -9.34
CA THR A 220 0.33 2.97 -10.69
C THR A 220 0.37 1.46 -10.89
N GLY A 221 0.49 0.69 -9.82
CA GLY A 221 0.54 -0.75 -9.87
C GLY A 221 1.95 -1.31 -10.11
N PHE A 222 2.14 -2.57 -9.76
CA PHE A 222 3.48 -3.17 -9.81
C PHE A 222 4.00 -3.42 -11.24
N GLY A 223 3.17 -3.27 -12.24
CA GLY A 223 3.55 -3.41 -13.64
C GLY A 223 4.20 -2.17 -14.26
N VAL A 224 4.08 -1.01 -13.63
CA VAL A 224 4.56 0.25 -14.22
C VAL A 224 6.06 0.28 -14.47
N PRO A 225 6.93 -0.13 -13.56
CA PRO A 225 8.36 -0.12 -13.82
C PRO A 225 8.74 -0.99 -15.01
N TYR A 226 8.07 -2.12 -15.17
CA TYR A 226 8.30 -3.00 -16.32
C TYR A 226 7.82 -2.41 -17.63
N ALA A 227 6.74 -1.64 -17.59
CA ALA A 227 6.19 -1.00 -18.78
C ALA A 227 7.01 0.22 -19.20
N THR A 228 7.59 0.96 -18.25
CA THR A 228 8.30 2.22 -18.50
C THR A 228 9.80 2.05 -18.65
N ASP A 229 10.44 1.34 -17.73
CA ASP A 229 11.88 1.10 -17.73
C ASP A 229 12.24 -0.07 -16.81
N PRO A 230 12.24 -1.30 -17.33
CA PRO A 230 12.51 -2.48 -16.51
C PRO A 230 13.95 -2.53 -15.99
N ASP A 231 14.91 -1.89 -16.66
CA ASP A 231 16.32 -1.93 -16.28
C ASP A 231 16.62 -1.00 -15.09
N HIS A 232 15.80 0.02 -14.91
CA HIS A 232 15.91 0.97 -13.79
C HIS A 232 14.89 0.73 -12.68
N SER A 233 14.17 -0.38 -12.72
CA SER A 233 13.19 -0.73 -11.71
C SER A 233 13.86 -1.47 -10.55
N ASP A 234 13.73 -0.95 -9.36
CA ASP A 234 14.10 -1.60 -8.10
C ASP A 234 13.02 -2.55 -7.55
N VAL A 235 11.87 -2.62 -8.23
CA VAL A 235 10.71 -3.44 -7.84
C VAL A 235 10.71 -4.88 -8.37
N PRO A 236 11.50 -5.31 -9.36
CA PRO A 236 11.43 -6.64 -9.96
C PRO A 236 11.42 -7.80 -8.95
N ARG A 237 12.25 -7.69 -7.92
CA ARG A 237 12.33 -8.73 -6.87
C ARG A 237 11.12 -8.76 -5.96
N SER A 238 10.53 -7.61 -5.68
CA SER A 238 9.32 -7.50 -4.88
C SER A 238 8.11 -7.99 -5.66
N ALA A 239 7.99 -7.66 -6.93
CA ALA A 239 6.92 -8.12 -7.81
C ALA A 239 6.89 -9.64 -7.99
N ALA A 240 8.02 -10.33 -7.93
CA ALA A 240 8.07 -11.78 -8.02
C ALA A 240 7.39 -12.50 -6.84
N ARG A 241 7.26 -11.87 -5.68
CA ARG A 241 6.63 -12.47 -4.50
C ARG A 241 5.11 -12.57 -4.62
N PRO A 242 4.38 -11.50 -5.03
CA PRO A 242 2.93 -11.58 -5.16
C PRO A 242 2.46 -12.66 -6.10
N LEU A 243 3.18 -12.93 -7.19
CA LEU A 243 2.85 -13.98 -8.16
C LEU A 243 2.72 -15.38 -7.57
N ARG A 244 3.29 -15.62 -6.39
CA ARG A 244 3.17 -16.91 -5.68
C ARG A 244 1.90 -17.02 -4.84
N TYR A 245 1.21 -15.91 -4.60
CA TYR A 245 0.15 -15.80 -3.61
C TYR A 245 -1.16 -15.30 -4.19
N MET A 246 -1.20 -14.88 -5.44
CA MET A 246 -2.44 -14.47 -6.11
C MET A 246 -2.91 -15.53 -7.09
N ASP A 247 -4.22 -15.75 -7.09
CA ASP A 247 -4.89 -16.66 -8.04
C ASP A 247 -5.24 -15.93 -9.33
N ARG A 248 -5.52 -14.63 -9.25
CA ARG A 248 -5.86 -13.78 -10.39
C ARG A 248 -5.28 -12.38 -10.24
N TYR A 249 -4.93 -11.80 -11.39
CA TYR A 249 -4.61 -10.39 -11.54
C TYR A 249 -5.66 -9.73 -12.44
N VAL A 250 -6.20 -8.61 -12.00
CA VAL A 250 -7.18 -7.83 -12.76
C VAL A 250 -6.75 -6.37 -12.82
N THR A 251 -7.06 -5.73 -13.94
CA THR A 251 -6.88 -4.29 -14.10
C THR A 251 -8.21 -3.59 -14.20
N THR A 252 -8.26 -2.38 -13.70
CA THR A 252 -9.40 -1.47 -13.79
C THR A 252 -8.94 -0.16 -14.41
N THR A 253 -9.82 0.47 -15.17
CA THR A 253 -9.55 1.81 -15.69
C THR A 253 -9.62 2.86 -14.59
N GLN A 254 -8.95 3.97 -14.77
CA GLN A 254 -9.01 5.10 -13.83
C GLN A 254 -10.45 5.61 -13.67
N GLY A 255 -11.22 5.63 -14.74
CA GLY A 255 -12.63 6.03 -14.71
C GLY A 255 -13.50 5.12 -13.84
N GLU A 256 -13.31 3.80 -13.92
CA GLU A 256 -13.99 2.83 -13.05
C GLU A 256 -13.62 3.04 -11.57
N VAL A 257 -12.35 3.31 -11.30
CA VAL A 257 -11.89 3.59 -9.92
C VAL A 257 -12.55 4.84 -9.37
N PHE A 258 -12.60 5.93 -10.12
CA PHE A 258 -13.29 7.16 -9.69
C PHE A 258 -14.78 6.95 -9.48
N TYR A 259 -15.44 6.25 -10.40
CA TYR A 259 -16.85 5.91 -10.27
C TYR A 259 -17.16 5.13 -8.99
N ILE A 260 -16.37 4.11 -8.67
CA ILE A 260 -16.57 3.31 -7.46
C ILE A 260 -16.21 4.09 -6.20
N THR A 261 -15.19 4.94 -6.23
CA THR A 261 -14.84 5.82 -5.11
C THR A 261 -16.03 6.73 -4.75
N GLU A 262 -16.63 7.35 -5.76
CA GLU A 262 -17.83 8.17 -5.59
C GLU A 262 -19.04 7.34 -5.14
N ALA A 263 -19.23 6.16 -5.71
CA ALA A 263 -20.32 5.27 -5.31
C ALA A 263 -20.18 4.79 -3.86
N LEU A 264 -18.98 4.53 -3.37
CA LEU A 264 -18.71 4.19 -1.97
C LEU A 264 -19.15 5.33 -1.04
N ALA A 265 -18.78 6.56 -1.37
CA ALA A 265 -19.18 7.75 -0.59
C ALA A 265 -20.71 7.93 -0.61
N ASN A 266 -21.32 7.92 -1.79
CA ASN A 266 -22.73 8.25 -1.96
C ASN A 266 -23.68 7.13 -1.49
N LEU A 267 -23.30 5.86 -1.64
CA LEU A 267 -24.17 4.73 -1.33
C LEU A 267 -23.94 4.12 0.04
N GLU A 268 -22.73 4.18 0.55
CA GLU A 268 -22.34 3.53 1.80
C GLU A 268 -21.85 4.52 2.88
N GLY A 269 -21.69 5.80 2.55
CA GLY A 269 -21.17 6.83 3.45
C GLY A 269 -19.66 6.63 3.76
N LEU A 270 -18.93 5.95 2.90
CA LEU A 270 -17.52 5.66 3.08
C LEU A 270 -16.68 6.52 2.14
N GLU A 271 -16.13 7.60 2.67
CA GLU A 271 -15.15 8.42 1.96
C GLU A 271 -13.77 7.76 2.09
N ARG A 272 -13.29 7.21 0.99
CA ARG A 272 -11.98 6.55 0.91
C ARG A 272 -11.29 6.95 -0.38
N GLY A 273 -9.96 6.92 -0.38
CA GLY A 273 -9.18 7.20 -1.59
C GLY A 273 -9.34 6.12 -2.66
N PRO A 274 -8.83 6.38 -3.90
CA PRO A 274 -8.97 5.48 -5.04
C PRO A 274 -8.38 4.08 -4.85
N ALA A 275 -7.53 3.88 -3.85
CA ALA A 275 -6.98 2.57 -3.47
C ALA A 275 -7.87 1.81 -2.46
N GLY A 276 -8.99 2.38 -2.08
CA GLY A 276 -9.95 1.83 -1.13
C GLY A 276 -10.98 0.85 -1.67
#